data_2b529e6f54ef5cc0508e304987044a0a
#
_entry.id   2b529e6f54ef5cc0508e304987044a0a
#
_cell.length_a   1.000
_cell.length_b   1.000
_cell.length_c   1.000
_cell.angle_alpha   90.00
_cell.angle_beta   90.00
_cell.angle_gamma   90.00
#
_symmetry.space_group_name_H-M   'P 1'
#
loop_
_entity.id
_entity.type
_entity.pdbx_description
1 polymer ?
#
loop_
_entity_poly.entity_id
_entity_poly.type
_entity_poly.pdbx_seq_one_letter_code
_entity_poly.pdbx_strand_id
1 'polypeptide(L)'
;SVGGLRASGTLTGRHLDDRARLKPSVRPATGALEVRGASTNNLRDVDVDIPLGVLVVVTGVAGSGKSSLIHGSVAGRAGVVVIDQGAIRGSRRSNPATYTGLLEPIRKAFARANGVRPALFSANSEGACPTCNGAGVVYTDLAMMAGVATPCETCEGKRFQAEVLEYRLGGRNIAEVLAMPVSEAREFFAAGEARTPAAHAI
;
A
#
# COMPACT_ATOMS: atom_id res chain seq x y z
N SER A 1 -28.04 -20.47 2.06
CA SER A 1 -27.54 -21.47 3.03
C SER A 1 -26.03 -21.63 2.92
N VAL A 2 -25.37 -22.13 3.95
CA VAL A 2 -23.93 -22.42 3.94
C VAL A 2 -23.57 -23.40 2.82
N GLY A 3 -24.42 -24.40 2.57
CA GLY A 3 -24.26 -25.35 1.46
C GLY A 3 -24.29 -24.68 0.09
N GLY A 4 -25.21 -23.74 -0.11
CA GLY A 4 -25.27 -22.94 -1.35
C GLY A 4 -24.02 -22.09 -1.56
N LEU A 5 -23.46 -21.52 -0.49
CA LEU A 5 -22.23 -20.76 -0.56
C LEU A 5 -21.02 -21.63 -0.95
N ARG A 6 -20.91 -22.83 -0.38
CA ARG A 6 -19.87 -23.81 -0.78
C ARG A 6 -19.94 -24.16 -2.26
N ALA A 7 -21.17 -24.34 -2.78
CA ALA A 7 -21.39 -24.70 -4.18
C ALA A 7 -21.29 -23.51 -5.16
N SER A 8 -21.16 -22.29 -4.67
CA SER A 8 -21.27 -21.07 -5.49
C SER A 8 -20.08 -20.80 -6.41
N GLY A 9 -18.94 -21.48 -6.25
CA GLY A 9 -17.70 -21.22 -6.99
C GLY A 9 -17.04 -19.87 -6.70
N THR A 10 -17.62 -19.04 -5.82
CA THR A 10 -17.05 -17.76 -5.38
C THR A 10 -15.77 -17.97 -4.57
N LEU A 11 -14.96 -16.92 -4.41
CA LEU A 11 -13.76 -16.96 -3.55
C LEU A 11 -14.13 -17.40 -2.13
N THR A 12 -15.17 -16.82 -1.55
CA THR A 12 -15.66 -17.20 -0.23
C THR A 12 -16.07 -18.68 -0.16
N GLY A 13 -16.80 -19.18 -1.17
CA GLY A 13 -17.21 -20.58 -1.24
C GLY A 13 -16.04 -21.54 -1.31
N ARG A 14 -15.03 -21.20 -2.11
CA ARG A 14 -13.80 -22.03 -2.25
C ARG A 14 -12.97 -22.10 -0.97
N HIS A 15 -12.93 -21.01 -0.19
CA HIS A 15 -12.11 -20.90 1.02
C HIS A 15 -12.89 -21.10 2.32
N LEU A 16 -14.20 -21.38 2.25
CA LEU A 16 -15.06 -21.51 3.43
C LEU A 16 -14.60 -22.63 4.38
N ASP A 17 -14.07 -23.70 3.83
CA ASP A 17 -13.63 -24.87 4.58
C ASP A 17 -12.09 -24.92 4.75
N ASP A 18 -11.37 -23.91 4.23
CA ASP A 18 -9.93 -23.80 4.41
C ASP A 18 -9.61 -23.53 5.89
N ARG A 19 -9.10 -24.53 6.55
CA ARG A 19 -8.58 -24.38 7.91
C ARG A 19 -7.08 -24.24 7.86
N ALA A 20 -6.57 -23.16 8.47
CA ALA A 20 -5.15 -23.01 8.67
C ALA A 20 -4.63 -24.22 9.46
N ARG A 21 -3.73 -24.98 8.85
CA ARG A 21 -3.03 -26.08 9.53
C ARG A 21 -1.89 -25.48 10.34
N LEU A 22 -1.77 -25.88 11.58
CA LEU A 22 -0.59 -25.56 12.38
C LEU A 22 0.64 -26.15 11.69
N LYS A 23 1.72 -25.37 11.64
CA LYS A 23 3.00 -25.89 11.12
C LYS A 23 3.49 -27.02 12.03
N PRO A 24 4.00 -28.12 11.46
CA PRO A 24 4.53 -29.24 12.26
C PRO A 24 5.79 -28.83 13.05
N SER A 25 6.50 -27.82 12.60
CA SER A 25 7.65 -27.23 13.31
C SER A 25 7.59 -25.71 13.25
N VAL A 26 8.02 -25.06 14.30
CA VAL A 26 8.16 -23.60 14.40
C VAL A 26 9.63 -23.20 14.32
N ARG A 27 9.89 -22.03 13.77
CA ARG A 27 11.24 -21.45 13.72
C ARG A 27 11.69 -21.13 15.15
N PRO A 28 12.89 -21.50 15.58
CA PRO A 28 13.44 -21.07 16.86
C PRO A 28 13.71 -19.57 16.84
N ALA A 29 13.56 -18.93 17.99
CA ALA A 29 13.95 -17.54 18.16
C ALA A 29 15.47 -17.39 18.05
N THR A 30 15.93 -16.29 17.45
CA THR A 30 17.35 -15.97 17.29
C THR A 30 17.89 -15.08 18.42
N GLY A 31 17.04 -14.62 19.31
CA GLY A 31 17.32 -13.73 20.42
C GLY A 31 16.04 -13.21 21.05
N ALA A 32 16.15 -12.23 21.91
CA ALA A 32 15.03 -11.55 22.53
C ALA A 32 15.23 -10.05 22.61
N LEU A 33 14.15 -9.31 22.46
CA LEU A 33 14.07 -7.89 22.79
C LEU A 33 13.55 -7.77 24.22
N GLU A 34 14.46 -7.47 25.13
CA GLU A 34 14.12 -7.33 26.55
C GLU A 34 13.34 -6.05 26.82
N VAL A 35 12.22 -6.17 27.45
CA VAL A 35 11.43 -5.06 28.02
C VAL A 35 11.47 -5.24 29.53
N ARG A 36 11.86 -4.19 30.25
CA ARG A 36 11.96 -4.19 31.72
C ARG A 36 11.26 -2.97 32.29
N GLY A 37 10.52 -3.17 33.36
CA GLY A 37 9.88 -2.10 34.13
C GLY A 37 8.81 -1.34 33.35
N ALA A 38 8.15 -1.94 32.36
CA ALA A 38 7.17 -1.24 31.53
C ALA A 38 5.99 -0.75 32.39
N SER A 39 5.81 0.58 32.46
CA SER A 39 4.84 1.23 33.35
C SER A 39 4.00 2.29 32.64
N THR A 40 3.90 2.20 31.30
CA THR A 40 3.09 3.15 30.49
C THR A 40 1.60 2.87 30.68
N ASN A 41 0.82 3.92 30.94
CA ASN A 41 -0.62 3.88 31.18
C ASN A 41 -1.01 2.92 32.33
N ASN A 42 -1.67 1.82 32.00
CA ASN A 42 -2.15 0.83 32.98
C ASN A 42 -1.15 -0.30 33.29
N LEU A 43 0.03 -0.29 32.67
CA LEU A 43 1.10 -1.24 32.97
C LEU A 43 1.72 -0.92 34.33
N ARG A 44 2.11 -1.96 35.07
CA ARG A 44 2.72 -1.83 36.38
C ARG A 44 3.97 -2.71 36.45
N ASP A 45 5.12 -2.11 36.14
CA ASP A 45 6.44 -2.74 36.27
C ASP A 45 6.52 -4.10 35.55
N VAL A 46 6.07 -4.12 34.27
CA VAL A 46 5.97 -5.37 33.48
C VAL A 46 7.30 -5.66 32.82
N ASP A 47 7.83 -6.83 33.10
CA ASP A 47 9.00 -7.41 32.43
C ASP A 47 8.54 -8.45 31.41
N VAL A 48 9.08 -8.41 30.19
CA VAL A 48 8.83 -9.41 29.16
C VAL A 48 9.96 -9.46 28.15
N ASP A 49 10.29 -10.66 27.70
CA ASP A 49 11.24 -10.90 26.62
C ASP A 49 10.46 -11.25 25.35
N ILE A 50 10.58 -10.38 24.34
CA ILE A 50 9.93 -10.54 23.06
C ILE A 50 10.86 -11.31 22.13
N PRO A 51 10.53 -12.55 21.71
CA PRO A 51 11.40 -13.34 20.86
C PRO A 51 11.68 -12.67 19.52
N LEU A 52 12.93 -12.69 19.05
CA LEU A 52 13.36 -12.16 17.76
C LEU A 52 13.47 -13.26 16.70
N GLY A 53 13.37 -12.88 15.42
CA GLY A 53 13.46 -13.80 14.28
C GLY A 53 12.23 -14.67 14.06
N VAL A 54 11.17 -14.48 14.81
CA VAL A 54 9.90 -15.19 14.74
C VAL A 54 8.70 -14.25 14.69
N LEU A 55 7.53 -14.75 14.28
CA LEU A 55 6.28 -14.01 14.40
C LEU A 55 5.79 -14.08 15.86
N VAL A 56 5.68 -12.93 16.49
CA VAL A 56 5.14 -12.77 17.85
C VAL A 56 3.77 -12.11 17.79
N VAL A 57 2.80 -12.67 18.47
CA VAL A 57 1.44 -12.11 18.56
C VAL A 57 1.14 -11.74 20.01
N VAL A 58 0.86 -10.46 20.27
CA VAL A 58 0.45 -9.97 21.59
C VAL A 58 -1.07 -9.96 21.65
N THR A 59 -1.64 -10.81 22.49
CA THR A 59 -3.10 -10.98 22.63
C THR A 59 -3.58 -10.56 24.02
N GLY A 60 -4.88 -10.40 24.17
CA GLY A 60 -5.52 -10.05 25.44
C GLY A 60 -6.79 -9.24 25.21
N VAL A 61 -7.57 -9.06 26.27
CA VAL A 61 -8.82 -8.27 26.25
C VAL A 61 -8.56 -6.78 25.95
N ALA A 62 -9.60 -6.06 25.54
CA ALA A 62 -9.52 -4.60 25.38
C ALA A 62 -9.10 -3.95 26.71
N GLY A 63 -8.22 -2.95 26.63
CA GLY A 63 -7.73 -2.25 27.83
C GLY A 63 -6.65 -2.98 28.64
N SER A 64 -6.20 -4.19 28.23
CA SER A 64 -5.17 -4.93 28.97
C SER A 64 -3.73 -4.38 28.86
N GLY A 65 -3.51 -3.30 28.13
CA GLY A 65 -2.20 -2.67 28.02
C GLY A 65 -1.34 -3.12 26.84
N LYS A 66 -1.87 -3.92 25.91
CA LYS A 66 -1.11 -4.39 24.72
C LYS A 66 -0.46 -3.24 23.94
N SER A 67 -1.26 -2.24 23.58
CA SER A 67 -0.77 -1.06 22.86
C SER A 67 0.18 -0.23 23.71
N SER A 68 -0.06 -0.13 25.01
CA SER A 68 0.84 0.55 25.95
C SER A 68 2.19 -0.12 26.03
N LEU A 69 2.24 -1.44 26.03
CA LEU A 69 3.49 -2.21 26.02
C LEU A 69 4.28 -1.93 24.73
N ILE A 70 3.64 -2.08 23.58
CA ILE A 70 4.32 -1.93 22.28
C ILE A 70 4.74 -0.48 22.04
N HIS A 71 3.83 0.49 22.18
CA HIS A 71 4.15 1.89 21.90
C HIS A 71 5.02 2.53 22.97
N GLY A 72 4.86 2.12 24.23
CA GLY A 72 5.61 2.68 25.35
C GLY A 72 7.00 2.07 25.55
N SER A 73 7.23 0.83 25.13
CA SER A 73 8.44 0.10 25.49
C SER A 73 9.21 -0.51 24.30
N VAL A 74 8.58 -0.66 23.16
CA VAL A 74 9.17 -1.28 21.95
C VAL A 74 9.35 -0.28 20.83
N ALA A 75 8.35 0.56 20.57
CA ALA A 75 8.43 1.60 19.55
C ALA A 75 9.58 2.59 19.86
N GLY A 76 10.30 3.00 18.82
CA GLY A 76 11.42 3.94 18.93
C GLY A 76 12.76 3.32 19.34
N ARG A 77 12.85 2.03 19.61
CA ARG A 77 14.13 1.34 19.81
C ARG A 77 14.89 1.20 18.49
N ALA A 78 16.19 1.18 18.55
CA ALA A 78 17.05 0.96 17.39
C ALA A 78 16.73 -0.40 16.73
N GLY A 79 16.58 -0.40 15.41
CA GLY A 79 16.23 -1.60 14.64
C GLY A 79 14.73 -1.98 14.66
N VAL A 80 13.88 -1.18 15.30
CA VAL A 80 12.43 -1.38 15.31
C VAL A 80 11.75 -0.45 14.30
N VAL A 81 11.01 -1.03 13.37
CA VAL A 81 10.12 -0.30 12.46
C VAL A 81 8.68 -0.46 12.93
N VAL A 82 8.02 0.66 13.18
CA VAL A 82 6.62 0.68 13.65
C VAL A 82 5.70 0.93 12.46
N ILE A 83 4.73 0.03 12.27
CA ILE A 83 3.65 0.21 11.31
C ILE A 83 2.35 0.24 12.14
N ASP A 84 1.70 1.39 12.15
CA ASP A 84 0.46 1.58 12.89
C ASP A 84 -0.78 1.36 12.01
N GLN A 85 -1.96 1.47 12.61
CA GLN A 85 -3.26 1.40 11.92
C GLN A 85 -3.73 2.77 11.44
N GLY A 86 -2.90 3.79 11.52
CA GLY A 86 -3.22 5.13 11.05
C GLY A 86 -3.53 5.12 9.56
N ALA A 87 -4.49 5.93 9.15
CA ALA A 87 -4.78 6.10 7.72
C ALA A 87 -3.55 6.63 6.99
N ILE A 88 -3.27 6.08 5.81
CA ILE A 88 -2.24 6.60 4.91
C ILE A 88 -2.55 8.06 4.62
N ARG A 89 -1.70 8.96 5.09
CA ARG A 89 -1.84 10.40 4.84
C ARG A 89 -1.35 10.68 3.42
N GLY A 90 -2.25 11.09 2.56
CA GLY A 90 -1.95 11.45 1.18
C GLY A 90 -2.94 12.45 0.65
N SER A 91 -2.60 13.10 -0.46
CA SER A 91 -3.55 13.92 -1.21
C SER A 91 -4.51 13.04 -2.01
N ARG A 92 -5.61 13.62 -2.50
CA ARG A 92 -6.54 12.93 -3.42
C ARG A 92 -5.88 12.43 -4.71
N ARG A 93 -4.66 12.89 -5.00
CA ARG A 93 -3.83 12.52 -6.15
C ARG A 93 -2.84 11.40 -5.83
N SER A 94 -2.67 11.06 -4.56
CA SER A 94 -1.77 9.98 -4.13
C SER A 94 -2.27 8.62 -4.57
N ASN A 95 -1.36 7.75 -4.91
CA ASN A 95 -1.59 6.35 -5.25
C ASN A 95 -0.52 5.47 -4.59
N PRO A 96 -0.62 4.15 -4.61
CA PRO A 96 0.38 3.27 -4.03
C PRO A 96 1.82 3.57 -4.48
N ALA A 97 2.04 3.81 -5.78
CA ALA A 97 3.36 4.12 -6.30
C ALA A 97 3.94 5.45 -5.76
N THR A 98 3.07 6.44 -5.51
CA THR A 98 3.48 7.71 -4.87
C THR A 98 3.93 7.46 -3.43
N TYR A 99 3.15 6.68 -2.70
CA TYR A 99 3.37 6.43 -1.28
C TYR A 99 4.64 5.59 -1.03
N THR A 100 4.90 4.61 -1.86
CA THR A 100 6.07 3.73 -1.78
C THR A 100 7.34 4.33 -2.39
N GLY A 101 7.25 5.51 -3.03
CA GLY A 101 8.37 6.12 -3.74
C GLY A 101 8.64 5.55 -5.13
N LEU A 102 7.86 4.58 -5.58
CA LEU A 102 8.02 3.93 -6.90
C LEU A 102 7.68 4.85 -8.07
N LEU A 103 6.86 5.88 -7.86
CA LEU A 103 6.43 6.77 -8.93
C LEU A 103 7.62 7.50 -9.58
N GLU A 104 8.63 7.88 -8.81
CA GLU A 104 9.78 8.62 -9.35
C GLU A 104 10.64 7.78 -10.32
N PRO A 105 11.04 6.54 -10.00
CA PRO A 105 11.66 5.64 -10.98
C PRO A 105 10.81 5.41 -12.23
N ILE A 106 9.49 5.23 -12.08
CA ILE A 106 8.56 5.02 -13.20
C ILE A 106 8.54 6.25 -14.12
N ARG A 107 8.40 7.45 -13.57
CA ARG A 107 8.42 8.71 -14.34
C ARG A 107 9.72 8.87 -15.14
N LYS A 108 10.86 8.58 -14.51
CA LYS A 108 12.16 8.64 -15.18
C LYS A 108 12.28 7.62 -16.30
N ALA A 109 11.69 6.43 -16.16
CA ALA A 109 11.68 5.42 -17.21
C ALA A 109 10.87 5.89 -18.43
N PHE A 110 9.64 6.40 -18.21
CA PHE A 110 8.84 6.96 -19.28
C PHE A 110 9.54 8.13 -19.99
N ALA A 111 10.11 9.04 -19.22
CA ALA A 111 10.81 10.21 -19.74
C ALA A 111 11.99 9.80 -20.65
N ARG A 112 12.75 8.81 -20.22
CA ARG A 112 13.90 8.29 -20.97
C ARG A 112 13.46 7.59 -22.25
N ALA A 113 12.43 6.75 -22.19
CA ALA A 113 11.92 6.01 -23.33
C ALA A 113 11.35 6.94 -24.44
N ASN A 114 10.84 8.09 -24.06
CA ASN A 114 10.15 9.01 -24.97
C ASN A 114 10.90 10.33 -25.22
N GLY A 115 12.08 10.54 -24.64
CA GLY A 115 12.85 11.79 -24.84
C GLY A 115 12.20 13.06 -24.27
N VAL A 116 11.36 12.94 -23.23
CA VAL A 116 10.59 14.02 -22.64
C VAL A 116 10.87 14.19 -21.15
N ARG A 117 10.34 15.27 -20.55
CA ARG A 117 10.59 15.54 -19.12
C ARG A 117 9.78 14.61 -18.20
N PRO A 118 10.36 14.12 -17.09
CA PRO A 118 9.65 13.27 -16.11
C PRO A 118 8.42 13.96 -15.48
N ALA A 119 8.36 15.28 -15.46
CA ALA A 119 7.24 16.06 -14.94
C ALA A 119 5.91 15.77 -15.64
N LEU A 120 5.94 15.40 -16.93
CA LEU A 120 4.74 15.01 -17.69
C LEU A 120 4.05 13.74 -17.10
N PHE A 121 4.78 12.85 -16.48
CA PHE A 121 4.25 11.60 -15.92
C PHE A 121 3.88 11.70 -14.45
N SER A 122 3.48 12.88 -13.99
CA SER A 122 2.99 13.13 -12.64
C SER A 122 1.60 13.77 -12.66
N ALA A 123 0.66 13.14 -11.97
CA ALA A 123 -0.67 13.72 -11.75
C ALA A 123 -0.66 14.99 -10.86
N ASN A 124 0.49 15.40 -10.34
CA ASN A 124 0.67 16.61 -9.55
C ASN A 124 1.45 17.71 -10.31
N SER A 125 1.70 17.55 -11.61
CA SER A 125 2.59 18.38 -12.38
C SER A 125 2.02 18.63 -13.79
N GLU A 126 2.87 18.96 -14.75
CA GLU A 126 2.54 19.41 -16.10
C GLU A 126 1.63 18.45 -16.88
N GLY A 127 1.72 17.16 -16.65
CA GLY A 127 0.90 16.16 -17.34
C GLY A 127 -0.47 15.90 -16.72
N ALA A 128 -0.82 16.60 -15.65
CA ALA A 128 -2.10 16.42 -14.97
C ALA A 128 -3.27 16.85 -15.87
N CYS A 129 -4.38 16.10 -15.81
CA CYS A 129 -5.63 16.54 -16.44
C CYS A 129 -6.07 17.89 -15.86
N PRO A 130 -6.28 18.93 -16.68
CA PRO A 130 -6.59 20.27 -16.18
C PRO A 130 -7.97 20.34 -15.50
N THR A 131 -8.94 19.53 -15.92
CA THR A 131 -10.30 19.53 -15.39
C THR A 131 -10.36 19.04 -13.95
N CYS A 132 -9.69 17.92 -13.62
CA CYS A 132 -9.68 17.34 -12.28
C CYS A 132 -8.37 17.61 -11.53
N ASN A 133 -7.44 18.38 -12.10
CA ASN A 133 -6.11 18.60 -11.54
C ASN A 133 -5.40 17.31 -11.13
N GLY A 134 -5.51 16.26 -11.94
CA GLY A 134 -4.89 14.96 -11.71
C GLY A 134 -5.55 14.10 -10.63
N ALA A 135 -6.72 14.48 -10.11
CA ALA A 135 -7.44 13.68 -9.13
C ALA A 135 -8.13 12.45 -9.75
N GLY A 136 -8.46 12.52 -11.04
CA GLY A 136 -9.24 11.49 -11.75
C GLY A 136 -10.74 11.55 -11.48
N VAL A 137 -11.14 12.31 -10.47
CA VAL A 137 -12.53 12.50 -10.05
C VAL A 137 -12.84 13.98 -9.86
N VAL A 138 -14.10 14.34 -10.03
CA VAL A 138 -14.65 15.65 -9.69
C VAL A 138 -15.53 15.46 -8.45
N TYR A 139 -15.35 16.32 -7.45
CA TYR A 139 -16.15 16.33 -6.24
C TYR A 139 -17.22 17.39 -6.34
N THR A 140 -18.45 16.96 -6.17
CA THR A 140 -19.60 17.87 -6.05
C THR A 140 -19.97 17.94 -4.58
N ASP A 141 -19.85 19.14 -4.00
CA ASP A 141 -20.32 19.40 -2.64
C ASP A 141 -21.83 19.61 -2.68
N LEU A 142 -22.54 18.82 -1.92
CA LEU A 142 -24.01 18.86 -1.83
C LEU A 142 -24.50 19.62 -0.59
N ALA A 143 -23.68 20.51 -0.03
CA ALA A 143 -23.96 21.41 1.10
C ALA A 143 -24.45 20.74 2.40
N MET A 144 -25.45 19.88 2.33
CA MET A 144 -26.05 19.20 3.50
C MET A 144 -25.91 17.68 3.49
N MET A 145 -25.26 17.12 2.47
CA MET A 145 -25.00 15.69 2.31
C MET A 145 -23.51 15.45 2.09
N ALA A 146 -23.07 14.22 2.30
CA ALA A 146 -21.69 13.84 1.94
C ALA A 146 -21.45 14.11 0.44
N GLY A 147 -20.37 14.82 0.13
CA GLY A 147 -20.03 15.14 -1.25
C GLY A 147 -19.86 13.88 -2.11
N VAL A 148 -20.33 13.92 -3.34
CA VAL A 148 -20.25 12.82 -4.30
C VAL A 148 -19.01 13.00 -5.16
N ALA A 149 -18.23 11.93 -5.33
CA ALA A 149 -17.10 11.87 -6.24
C ALA A 149 -17.53 11.13 -7.52
N THR A 150 -17.47 11.82 -8.67
CA THR A 150 -17.73 11.23 -9.98
C THR A 150 -16.44 11.15 -10.78
N PRO A 151 -16.23 10.12 -11.62
CA PRO A 151 -15.10 10.10 -12.55
C PRO A 151 -15.06 11.37 -13.39
N CYS A 152 -13.87 11.91 -13.60
CA CYS A 152 -13.68 13.09 -14.47
C CYS A 152 -13.96 12.68 -15.92
N GLU A 153 -14.93 13.30 -16.56
CA GLU A 153 -15.32 13.01 -17.94
C GLU A 153 -14.21 13.29 -18.94
N THR A 154 -13.40 14.34 -18.71
CA THR A 154 -12.30 14.73 -19.60
C THR A 154 -11.20 13.68 -19.68
N CYS A 155 -10.82 13.07 -18.57
CA CYS A 155 -9.75 12.06 -18.53
C CYS A 155 -10.25 10.65 -18.22
N GLU A 156 -11.54 10.46 -18.07
CA GLU A 156 -12.17 9.16 -17.75
C GLU A 156 -11.52 8.46 -16.54
N GLY A 157 -11.15 9.24 -15.53
CA GLY A 157 -10.44 8.74 -14.35
C GLY A 157 -8.93 8.51 -14.52
N LYS A 158 -8.39 8.67 -15.73
CA LYS A 158 -6.98 8.38 -16.05
C LYS A 158 -5.99 9.38 -15.47
N ARG A 159 -6.43 10.57 -15.01
CA ARG A 159 -5.67 11.59 -14.28
C ARG A 159 -4.71 12.44 -15.11
N PHE A 160 -4.42 12.06 -16.33
CA PHE A 160 -3.46 12.72 -17.23
C PHE A 160 -4.15 13.35 -18.42
N GLN A 161 -3.46 14.28 -19.07
CA GLN A 161 -3.85 14.86 -20.35
C GLN A 161 -3.79 13.80 -21.45
N ALA A 162 -4.59 13.97 -22.51
CA ALA A 162 -4.65 13.00 -23.61
C ALA A 162 -3.28 12.81 -24.28
N GLU A 163 -2.55 13.90 -24.49
CA GLU A 163 -1.22 13.90 -25.12
C GLU A 163 -0.21 13.09 -24.30
N VAL A 164 -0.32 13.12 -22.96
CA VAL A 164 0.56 12.35 -22.07
C VAL A 164 0.28 10.87 -22.18
N LEU A 165 -0.94 10.48 -22.45
CA LEU A 165 -1.35 9.09 -22.62
C LEU A 165 -0.90 8.47 -23.95
N GLU A 166 -0.40 9.27 -24.90
CA GLU A 166 0.22 8.77 -26.13
C GLU A 166 1.62 8.22 -25.91
N TYR A 167 2.34 8.68 -24.90
CA TYR A 167 3.67 8.18 -24.56
C TYR A 167 3.59 6.75 -24.02
N ARG A 168 4.49 5.90 -24.50
CA ARG A 168 4.51 4.46 -24.16
C ARG A 168 5.84 4.06 -23.53
N LEU A 169 5.73 3.08 -22.62
CA LEU A 169 6.86 2.34 -22.08
C LEU A 169 6.47 0.85 -22.12
N GLY A 170 7.21 0.03 -22.86
CA GLY A 170 6.85 -1.36 -23.04
C GLY A 170 5.43 -1.57 -23.59
N GLY A 171 4.97 -0.69 -24.50
CA GLY A 171 3.63 -0.71 -25.09
C GLY A 171 2.50 -0.16 -24.21
N ARG A 172 2.73 0.21 -22.94
CA ARG A 172 1.74 0.72 -22.00
C ARG A 172 1.91 2.22 -21.74
N ASN A 173 0.82 2.95 -21.56
CA ASN A 173 0.87 4.34 -21.09
C ASN A 173 0.97 4.42 -19.57
N ILE A 174 1.21 5.64 -19.05
CA ILE A 174 1.40 5.84 -17.61
C ILE A 174 0.16 5.48 -16.78
N ALA A 175 -1.04 5.71 -17.27
CA ALA A 175 -2.26 5.36 -16.54
C ALA A 175 -2.45 3.84 -16.47
N GLU A 176 -2.18 3.12 -17.56
CA GLU A 176 -2.21 1.66 -17.60
C GLU A 176 -1.18 1.05 -16.65
N VAL A 177 0.04 1.60 -16.61
CA VAL A 177 1.08 1.13 -15.70
C VAL A 177 0.71 1.37 -14.22
N LEU A 178 0.15 2.54 -13.90
CA LEU A 178 -0.28 2.83 -12.53
C LEU A 178 -1.53 2.07 -12.08
N ALA A 179 -2.27 1.48 -13.01
CA ALA A 179 -3.42 0.63 -12.74
C ALA A 179 -3.07 -0.86 -12.59
N MET A 180 -1.83 -1.25 -12.90
CA MET A 180 -1.40 -2.65 -12.78
C MET A 180 -1.45 -3.14 -11.32
N PRO A 181 -1.89 -4.37 -11.07
CA PRO A 181 -1.59 -5.07 -9.83
C PRO A 181 -0.08 -5.19 -9.59
N VAL A 182 0.35 -5.24 -8.33
CA VAL A 182 1.78 -5.32 -7.98
C VAL A 182 2.47 -6.53 -8.64
N SER A 183 1.79 -7.67 -8.74
CA SER A 183 2.32 -8.87 -9.41
C SER A 183 2.64 -8.61 -10.89
N GLU A 184 1.72 -7.97 -11.63
CA GLU A 184 1.92 -7.61 -13.04
C GLU A 184 3.00 -6.54 -13.19
N ALA A 185 3.00 -5.52 -12.33
CA ALA A 185 4.01 -4.46 -12.33
C ALA A 185 5.43 -5.02 -12.11
N ARG A 186 5.59 -5.99 -11.22
CA ARG A 186 6.87 -6.66 -10.99
C ARG A 186 7.39 -7.33 -12.26
N GLU A 187 6.56 -8.06 -12.98
CA GLU A 187 6.94 -8.72 -14.23
C GLU A 187 7.22 -7.68 -15.33
N PHE A 188 6.39 -6.67 -15.45
CA PHE A 188 6.54 -5.59 -16.42
C PHE A 188 7.87 -4.84 -16.27
N PHE A 189 8.27 -4.49 -15.03
CA PHE A 189 9.51 -3.77 -14.77
C PHE A 189 10.75 -4.67 -14.65
N ALA A 190 10.61 -5.98 -14.61
CA ALA A 190 11.73 -6.91 -14.54
C ALA A 190 12.47 -7.09 -15.87
N ALA A 191 11.81 -6.86 -17.02
CA ALA A 191 12.34 -7.18 -18.34
C ALA A 191 12.08 -6.08 -19.38
N GLY A 192 12.80 -6.16 -20.51
CA GLY A 192 12.58 -5.32 -21.68
C GLY A 192 12.91 -3.84 -21.48
N GLU A 193 12.27 -2.99 -22.27
CA GLU A 193 12.42 -1.54 -22.23
C GLU A 193 11.94 -0.90 -20.92
N ALA A 194 11.01 -1.57 -20.24
CA ALA A 194 10.47 -1.11 -18.97
C ALA A 194 11.40 -1.39 -17.77
N ARG A 195 12.49 -2.13 -17.97
CA ARG A 195 13.42 -2.49 -16.88
C ARG A 195 13.93 -1.27 -16.15
N THR A 196 13.62 -1.18 -14.86
CA THR A 196 14.02 -0.07 -14.01
C THR A 196 14.48 -0.58 -12.63
N PRO A 197 15.23 0.23 -11.86
CA PRO A 197 15.50 -0.07 -10.45
C PRO A 197 14.22 -0.26 -9.62
N ALA A 198 13.06 0.24 -10.07
CA ALA A 198 11.78 0.00 -9.42
C ALA A 198 11.44 -1.51 -9.33
N ALA A 199 11.92 -2.33 -10.26
CA ALA A 199 11.72 -3.78 -10.23
C ALA A 199 12.27 -4.46 -8.97
N HIS A 200 13.26 -3.86 -8.31
CA HIS A 200 13.82 -4.38 -7.06
C HIS A 200 13.07 -3.91 -5.81
N ALA A 201 12.19 -2.92 -5.95
CA ALA A 201 11.42 -2.35 -4.86
C ALA A 201 9.94 -2.82 -4.86
N ILE A 202 9.53 -3.53 -5.90
CA ILE A 202 8.24 -4.19 -6.05
C ILE A 202 8.37 -5.69 -5.72
#